data_cd729c0a6435542de1069af76a94a92d
#
_entry.id   cd729c0a6435542de1069af76a94a92d
#
_cell.length_a   1.000
_cell.length_b   1.000
_cell.length_c   1.000
_cell.angle_alpha   90.00
_cell.angle_beta   90.00
_cell.angle_gamma   90.00
#
_symmetry.space_group_name_H-M   'P 1'
#
loop_
_entity.id
_entity.type
_entity.pdbx_description
1 polymer ?
#
loop_
_entity_poly.entity_id
_entity_poly.type
_entity_poly.pdbx_seq_one_letter_code
_entity_poly.pdbx_strand_id
1 'polypeptide(L)'
;SNLTGNITDLARVCEIAERHSLRLIVDAAQTAGILPIDVQKSGIDVLCFSGHKGLLGPQGTGGIYVRPELSIRPLKMGGSGIRSYEKEQPAAMPEHLEAGTLNVHGIAGLLGALEYLEKTGIEMIYKRERELMHLFLEEIQGIPGLTLYGTDDLQQRVPTAALNIGSCDSGYVSDWLYENYGIAVRSGAHCAPLMHEALGTREQGAVRFSFSHV
;
A
#
# COMPACT_ATOMS: atom_id res chain seq x y z
N SER A 1 -3.39 -6.40 -2.75
CA SER A 1 -4.54 -6.36 -1.82
C SER A 1 -4.07 -6.04 -0.40
N ASN A 2 -4.73 -5.09 0.25
CA ASN A 2 -4.42 -4.72 1.65
C ASN A 2 -4.94 -5.75 2.68
N LEU A 3 -5.73 -6.70 2.27
CA LEU A 3 -6.25 -7.79 3.12
C LEU A 3 -5.50 -9.08 2.85
N THR A 4 -5.59 -9.60 1.64
CA THR A 4 -5.02 -10.91 1.29
C THR A 4 -3.52 -10.89 1.00
N GLY A 5 -2.92 -9.72 0.88
CA GLY A 5 -1.52 -9.58 0.48
C GLY A 5 -1.24 -9.82 -1.02
N ASN A 6 -2.19 -10.32 -1.79
CA ASN A 6 -1.97 -10.66 -3.20
C ASN A 6 -1.44 -9.47 -4.00
N ILE A 7 -0.38 -9.71 -4.74
CA ILE A 7 0.23 -8.76 -5.68
C ILE A 7 -0.46 -8.94 -7.04
N THR A 8 -0.80 -7.83 -7.68
CA THR A 8 -1.25 -7.82 -9.08
C THR A 8 -0.03 -8.01 -9.98
N ASP A 9 -0.11 -8.86 -10.97
CA ASP A 9 0.91 -9.00 -12.00
C ASP A 9 0.97 -7.72 -12.86
N LEU A 10 1.74 -6.75 -12.35
CA LEU A 10 1.86 -5.44 -12.98
C LEU A 10 2.51 -5.52 -14.35
N ALA A 11 3.47 -6.44 -14.57
CA ALA A 11 4.12 -6.62 -15.85
C ALA A 11 3.09 -7.01 -16.93
N ARG A 12 2.23 -7.97 -16.60
CA ARG A 12 1.15 -8.39 -17.48
C ARG A 12 0.14 -7.29 -17.78
N VAL A 13 -0.21 -6.49 -16.76
CA VAL A 13 -1.12 -5.35 -16.92
C VAL A 13 -0.49 -4.28 -17.82
N CYS A 14 0.82 -3.98 -17.65
CA CYS A 14 1.55 -3.04 -18.49
C CYS A 14 1.57 -3.50 -19.96
N GLU A 15 1.86 -4.77 -20.24
CA GLU A 15 1.83 -5.32 -21.60
C GLU A 15 0.45 -5.16 -22.26
N ILE A 16 -0.63 -5.40 -21.50
CA ILE A 16 -2.00 -5.25 -22.00
C ILE A 16 -2.31 -3.77 -22.28
N ALA A 17 -1.94 -2.89 -21.35
CA ALA A 17 -2.16 -1.45 -21.50
C ALA A 17 -1.43 -0.90 -22.73
N GLU A 18 -0.18 -1.28 -22.95
CA GLU A 18 0.62 -0.90 -24.11
C GLU A 18 0.00 -1.41 -25.42
N ARG A 19 -0.32 -2.71 -25.49
CA ARG A 19 -0.94 -3.35 -26.66
C ARG A 19 -2.23 -2.68 -27.10
N HIS A 20 -3.01 -2.19 -26.14
CA HIS A 20 -4.31 -1.56 -26.40
C HIS A 20 -4.26 -0.04 -26.33
N SER A 21 -3.08 0.57 -26.24
CA SER A 21 -2.90 2.03 -26.13
C SER A 21 -3.72 2.64 -24.97
N LEU A 22 -3.84 1.92 -23.85
CA LEU A 22 -4.55 2.36 -22.67
C LEU A 22 -3.64 3.20 -21.78
N ARG A 23 -4.22 4.14 -21.05
CA ARG A 23 -3.53 4.84 -19.96
C ARG A 23 -3.55 3.98 -18.69
N LEU A 24 -2.38 3.82 -18.08
CA LEU A 24 -2.22 3.00 -16.89
C LEU A 24 -2.05 3.86 -15.65
N ILE A 25 -3.04 3.80 -14.76
CA ILE A 25 -3.01 4.42 -13.43
C ILE A 25 -2.86 3.30 -12.40
N VAL A 26 -1.82 3.38 -11.58
CA VAL A 26 -1.52 2.38 -10.55
C VAL A 26 -1.67 2.99 -9.17
N ASP A 27 -2.49 2.37 -8.32
CA ASP A 27 -2.51 2.61 -6.88
C ASP A 27 -1.46 1.74 -6.20
N ALA A 28 -0.36 2.36 -5.80
CA ALA A 28 0.76 1.73 -5.10
C ALA A 28 0.72 1.98 -3.59
N ALA A 29 -0.44 2.34 -3.02
CA ALA A 29 -0.55 2.66 -1.59
C ALA A 29 -0.14 1.50 -0.67
N GLN A 30 -0.15 0.26 -1.13
CA GLN A 30 0.28 -0.93 -0.37
C GLN A 30 1.66 -1.46 -0.79
N THR A 31 2.26 -0.92 -1.85
CA THR A 31 3.47 -1.50 -2.45
C THR A 31 4.63 -0.52 -2.55
N ALA A 32 4.37 0.79 -2.58
CA ALA A 32 5.42 1.80 -2.52
C ALA A 32 6.22 1.68 -1.20
N GLY A 33 7.54 1.57 -1.31
CA GLY A 33 8.44 1.32 -0.18
C GLY A 33 8.58 -0.15 0.22
N ILE A 34 7.78 -1.07 -0.35
CA ILE A 34 7.86 -2.52 -0.12
C ILE A 34 8.40 -3.21 -1.37
N LEU A 35 7.75 -3.01 -2.51
CA LEU A 35 8.16 -3.59 -3.78
C LEU A 35 8.97 -2.58 -4.59
N PRO A 36 10.01 -3.02 -5.30
CA PRO A 36 10.69 -2.15 -6.25
C PRO A 36 9.75 -1.81 -7.42
N ILE A 37 9.47 -0.53 -7.60
CA ILE A 37 8.62 -0.02 -8.69
C ILE A 37 9.45 0.99 -9.49
N ASP A 38 9.75 0.67 -10.74
CA ASP A 38 10.41 1.57 -11.68
C ASP A 38 9.38 2.06 -12.71
N VAL A 39 8.91 3.28 -12.52
CA VAL A 39 7.84 3.87 -13.36
C VAL A 39 8.26 4.05 -14.83
N GLN A 40 9.57 4.21 -15.09
CA GLN A 40 10.07 4.36 -16.45
C GLN A 40 10.07 3.03 -17.20
N LYS A 41 10.56 1.96 -16.54
CA LYS A 41 10.60 0.61 -17.13
C LYS A 41 9.21 -0.03 -17.22
N SER A 42 8.33 0.25 -16.26
CA SER A 42 6.99 -0.38 -16.22
C SER A 42 6.00 0.24 -17.19
N GLY A 43 6.29 1.40 -17.80
CA GLY A 43 5.32 2.07 -18.67
C GLY A 43 4.11 2.65 -17.94
N ILE A 44 4.19 2.86 -16.63
CA ILE A 44 3.14 3.47 -15.82
C ILE A 44 2.98 4.94 -16.20
N ASP A 45 1.75 5.36 -16.49
CA ASP A 45 1.42 6.76 -16.79
C ASP A 45 1.22 7.58 -15.52
N VAL A 46 0.55 7.01 -14.51
CA VAL A 46 0.30 7.66 -13.22
C VAL A 46 0.47 6.64 -12.10
N LEU A 47 1.22 7.01 -11.06
CA LEU A 47 1.37 6.21 -9.83
C LEU A 47 0.94 7.03 -8.64
N CYS A 48 0.00 6.50 -7.85
CA CYS A 48 -0.44 7.10 -6.59
C CYS A 48 0.10 6.30 -5.41
N PHE A 49 0.56 6.97 -4.35
CA PHE A 49 1.09 6.29 -3.16
C PHE A 49 0.81 7.03 -1.86
N SER A 50 0.79 6.28 -0.77
CA SER A 50 0.66 6.80 0.60
C SER A 50 2.04 6.90 1.26
N GLY A 51 2.35 8.02 1.90
CA GLY A 51 3.63 8.20 2.58
C GLY A 51 3.74 7.47 3.92
N HIS A 52 2.61 7.20 4.59
CA HIS A 52 2.56 6.65 5.95
C HIS A 52 2.46 5.10 6.02
N LYS A 53 2.66 4.40 4.90
CA LYS A 53 2.68 2.92 4.85
C LYS A 53 4.11 2.43 4.61
N GLY A 54 4.37 1.66 3.57
CA GLY A 54 5.71 1.13 3.28
C GLY A 54 6.80 2.17 3.08
N LEU A 55 6.43 3.43 2.81
CA LEU A 55 7.39 4.55 2.79
C LEU A 55 7.77 5.08 4.18
N LEU A 56 7.17 4.58 5.27
CA LEU A 56 7.50 4.88 6.67
C LEU A 56 7.39 6.36 7.08
N GLY A 57 6.75 7.20 6.26
CA GLY A 57 6.56 8.61 6.51
C GLY A 57 5.36 8.92 7.43
N PRO A 58 5.16 10.19 7.79
CA PRO A 58 4.05 10.61 8.64
C PRO A 58 2.68 10.44 7.95
N GLN A 59 1.63 10.31 8.76
CA GLN A 59 0.25 10.38 8.28
C GLN A 59 -0.02 11.74 7.61
N GLY A 60 -0.96 11.74 6.64
CA GLY A 60 -1.29 12.95 5.87
C GLY A 60 -0.26 13.27 4.78
N THR A 61 0.65 12.34 4.48
CA THR A 61 1.58 12.41 3.35
C THR A 61 1.29 11.36 2.30
N GLY A 62 1.71 11.64 1.10
CA GLY A 62 1.57 10.78 -0.07
C GLY A 62 1.97 11.55 -1.31
N GLY A 63 1.82 10.95 -2.46
CA GLY A 63 2.16 11.62 -3.70
C GLY A 63 1.56 10.95 -4.93
N ILE A 64 1.71 11.67 -6.02
CA ILE A 64 1.34 11.21 -7.34
C ILE A 64 2.53 11.44 -8.29
N TYR A 65 2.94 10.39 -8.98
CA TYR A 65 3.79 10.52 -10.16
C TYR A 65 2.91 10.62 -11.39
N VAL A 66 3.27 11.52 -12.26
CA VAL A 66 2.63 11.69 -13.57
C VAL A 66 3.73 11.67 -14.62
N ARG A 67 3.56 10.84 -15.64
CA ARG A 67 4.51 10.81 -16.78
C ARG A 67 4.60 12.20 -17.41
N PRO A 68 5.81 12.72 -17.70
CA PRO A 68 5.99 14.11 -18.14
C PRO A 68 5.17 14.52 -19.38
N GLU A 69 4.94 13.57 -20.29
CA GLU A 69 4.18 13.82 -21.53
C GLU A 69 2.66 13.82 -21.34
N LEU A 70 2.20 13.44 -20.14
CA LEU A 70 0.78 13.34 -19.84
C LEU A 70 0.27 14.65 -19.23
N SER A 71 -0.73 15.25 -19.87
CA SER A 71 -1.47 16.37 -19.30
C SER A 71 -2.62 15.87 -18.43
N ILE A 72 -2.64 16.29 -17.16
CA ILE A 72 -3.71 16.00 -16.21
C ILE A 72 -4.35 17.32 -15.78
N ARG A 73 -5.66 17.36 -15.76
CA ARG A 73 -6.41 18.51 -15.27
C ARG A 73 -6.53 18.44 -13.74
N PRO A 74 -6.20 19.53 -13.00
CA PRO A 74 -6.34 19.54 -11.55
C PRO A 74 -7.80 19.35 -11.13
N LEU A 75 -8.03 18.50 -10.14
CA LEU A 75 -9.36 18.31 -9.53
C LEU A 75 -9.67 19.43 -8.52
N LYS A 76 -8.65 19.86 -7.77
CA LYS A 76 -8.73 20.96 -6.81
C LYS A 76 -7.87 22.10 -7.28
N MET A 77 -8.39 23.31 -7.18
CA MET A 77 -7.70 24.56 -7.51
C MET A 77 -7.80 25.51 -6.33
N GLY A 78 -6.74 26.29 -6.11
CA GLY A 78 -6.68 27.25 -5.00
C GLY A 78 -5.32 27.90 -4.89
N GLY A 79 -5.10 28.65 -3.80
CA GLY A 79 -3.85 29.33 -3.58
C GLY A 79 -2.65 28.37 -3.63
N SER A 80 -1.72 28.62 -4.53
CA SER A 80 -0.50 27.80 -4.73
C SER A 80 0.71 28.35 -3.95
N GLY A 81 0.58 29.51 -3.31
CA GLY A 81 1.70 30.22 -2.67
C GLY A 81 2.65 30.93 -3.65
N ILE A 82 2.46 30.76 -4.95
CA ILE A 82 3.20 31.41 -6.01
C ILE A 82 2.23 32.10 -7.00
N ARG A 83 2.73 33.12 -7.72
CA ARG A 83 1.97 33.80 -8.80
C ARG A 83 0.60 34.31 -8.34
N SER A 84 0.54 34.95 -7.17
CA SER A 84 -0.70 35.31 -6.45
C SER A 84 -1.68 36.19 -7.24
N TYR A 85 -1.26 36.83 -8.31
CA TYR A 85 -2.10 37.68 -9.18
C TYR A 85 -2.66 36.95 -10.40
N GLU A 86 -2.22 35.71 -10.65
CA GLU A 86 -2.77 34.89 -11.73
C GLU A 86 -4.15 34.35 -11.32
N LYS A 87 -5.08 34.37 -12.28
CA LYS A 87 -6.46 33.89 -12.06
C LYS A 87 -6.61 32.39 -12.27
N GLU A 88 -5.62 31.77 -12.88
CA GLU A 88 -5.59 30.34 -13.24
C GLU A 88 -4.60 29.58 -12.39
N GLN A 89 -4.84 28.27 -12.24
CA GLN A 89 -3.91 27.38 -11.59
C GLN A 89 -2.59 27.35 -12.36
N PRO A 90 -1.41 27.35 -11.70
CA PRO A 90 -0.13 27.26 -12.39
C PRO A 90 -0.08 26.06 -13.34
N ALA A 91 0.50 26.24 -14.51
CA ALA A 91 0.63 25.16 -15.49
C ALA A 91 1.83 24.22 -15.20
N ALA A 92 2.80 24.71 -14.43
CA ALA A 92 4.00 23.93 -14.10
C ALA A 92 3.73 22.92 -12.99
N MET A 93 4.28 21.71 -13.13
CA MET A 93 4.34 20.72 -12.07
C MET A 93 5.46 21.07 -11.08
N PRO A 94 5.32 20.78 -9.80
CA PRO A 94 4.20 20.10 -9.15
C PRO A 94 3.02 21.02 -8.79
N GLU A 95 3.16 22.34 -8.84
CA GLU A 95 2.18 23.32 -8.37
C GLU A 95 0.84 23.22 -9.11
N HIS A 96 0.85 22.70 -10.34
CA HIS A 96 -0.36 22.46 -11.12
C HIS A 96 -1.39 21.58 -10.39
N LEU A 97 -0.93 20.60 -9.63
CA LEU A 97 -1.80 19.65 -8.90
C LEU A 97 -1.89 19.95 -7.40
N GLU A 98 -1.20 20.98 -6.92
CA GLU A 98 -1.22 21.39 -5.52
C GLU A 98 -2.18 22.55 -5.29
N ALA A 99 -3.00 22.49 -4.24
CA ALA A 99 -3.92 23.54 -3.86
C ALA A 99 -3.89 23.80 -2.35
N GLY A 100 -3.62 25.02 -1.96
CA GLY A 100 -3.49 25.43 -0.57
C GLY A 100 -2.06 25.28 -0.03
N THR A 101 -1.89 25.62 1.25
CA THR A 101 -0.60 25.52 1.93
C THR A 101 -0.20 24.05 2.12
N LEU A 102 0.98 23.68 1.66
CA LEU A 102 1.49 22.32 1.76
C LEU A 102 1.79 21.90 3.20
N ASN A 103 1.66 20.61 3.47
CA ASN A 103 2.06 20.00 4.74
C ASN A 103 3.60 19.87 4.83
N VAL A 104 4.29 21.00 5.01
CA VAL A 104 5.77 21.05 5.00
C VAL A 104 6.38 20.14 6.07
N HIS A 105 5.79 20.07 7.25
CA HIS A 105 6.29 19.20 8.33
C HIS A 105 6.16 17.72 7.96
N GLY A 106 5.03 17.34 7.41
CA GLY A 106 4.84 15.97 6.91
C GLY A 106 5.78 15.62 5.75
N ILE A 107 5.99 16.56 4.83
CA ILE A 107 6.92 16.36 3.68
C ILE A 107 8.36 16.21 4.18
N ALA A 108 8.80 17.04 5.15
CA ALA A 108 10.12 16.89 5.77
C ALA A 108 10.29 15.54 6.49
N GLY A 109 9.24 15.10 7.21
CA GLY A 109 9.24 13.76 7.82
C GLY A 109 9.28 12.62 6.80
N LEU A 110 8.58 12.77 5.66
CA LEU A 110 8.64 11.80 4.57
C LEU A 110 10.04 11.78 3.93
N LEU A 111 10.71 12.93 3.78
CA LEU A 111 12.10 12.98 3.30
C LEU A 111 13.03 12.15 4.20
N GLY A 112 12.96 12.34 5.52
CA GLY A 112 13.77 11.54 6.46
C GLY A 112 13.49 10.02 6.36
N ALA A 113 12.22 9.65 6.13
CA ALA A 113 11.85 8.26 5.91
C ALA A 113 12.43 7.71 4.59
N LEU A 114 12.40 8.49 3.51
CA LEU A 114 12.98 8.10 2.22
C LEU A 114 14.51 7.94 2.31
N GLU A 115 15.22 8.84 3.03
CA GLU A 115 16.65 8.71 3.30
C GLU A 115 16.98 7.43 4.06
N TYR A 116 16.14 7.06 5.05
CA TYR A 116 16.26 5.79 5.77
C TYR A 116 16.09 4.59 4.83
N LEU A 117 15.05 4.60 3.97
CA LEU A 117 14.78 3.53 3.01
C LEU A 117 15.91 3.39 1.98
N GLU A 118 16.44 4.50 1.48
CA GLU A 118 17.58 4.50 0.56
C GLU A 118 18.82 3.89 1.21
N LYS A 119 19.13 4.28 2.45
CA LYS A 119 20.27 3.75 3.20
C LYS A 119 20.12 2.28 3.55
N THR A 120 18.92 1.83 3.91
CA THR A 120 18.65 0.45 4.32
C THR A 120 18.51 -0.48 3.11
N GLY A 121 17.95 0.03 2.03
CA GLY A 121 17.65 -0.73 0.80
C GLY A 121 16.29 -1.42 0.85
N ILE A 122 15.39 -1.04 -0.04
CA ILE A 122 14.02 -1.60 -0.14
C ILE A 122 14.06 -3.11 -0.36
N GLU A 123 14.99 -3.61 -1.15
CA GLU A 123 15.14 -5.05 -1.42
C GLU A 123 15.52 -5.85 -0.16
N MET A 124 16.39 -5.28 0.69
CA MET A 124 16.75 -5.88 1.99
C MET A 124 15.54 -5.93 2.94
N ILE A 125 14.78 -4.83 3.02
CA ILE A 125 13.56 -4.73 3.82
C ILE A 125 12.56 -5.80 3.36
N TYR A 126 12.26 -5.83 2.06
CA TYR A 126 11.31 -6.78 1.49
C TYR A 126 11.73 -8.24 1.71
N LYS A 127 13.02 -8.54 1.54
CA LYS A 127 13.57 -9.87 1.81
C LYS A 127 13.32 -10.29 3.27
N ARG A 128 13.64 -9.40 4.23
CA ARG A 128 13.47 -9.68 5.67
C ARG A 128 12.00 -9.87 6.03
N GLU A 129 11.13 -9.02 5.57
CA GLU A 129 9.69 -9.12 5.82
C GLU A 129 9.08 -10.40 5.23
N ARG A 130 9.54 -10.82 4.06
CA ARG A 130 9.15 -12.08 3.43
C ARG A 130 9.63 -13.30 4.21
N GLU A 131 10.86 -13.28 4.72
CA GLU A 131 11.38 -14.36 5.57
C GLU A 131 10.52 -14.54 6.82
N LEU A 132 10.13 -13.44 7.48
CA LEU A 132 9.24 -13.47 8.65
C LEU A 132 7.85 -14.01 8.30
N MET A 133 7.28 -13.56 7.19
CA MET A 133 5.99 -14.07 6.72
C MET A 133 6.06 -15.56 6.37
N HIS A 134 7.14 -16.00 5.74
CA HIS A 134 7.35 -17.41 5.38
C HIS A 134 7.37 -18.28 6.63
N LEU A 135 8.21 -17.93 7.60
CA LEU A 135 8.26 -18.61 8.89
C LEU A 135 6.88 -18.70 9.56
N PHE A 136 6.15 -17.58 9.60
CA PHE A 136 4.79 -17.55 10.15
C PHE A 136 3.85 -18.51 9.42
N LEU A 137 3.86 -18.51 8.08
CA LEU A 137 2.98 -19.37 7.29
C LEU A 137 3.31 -20.85 7.43
N GLU A 138 4.59 -21.21 7.58
CA GLU A 138 5.02 -22.57 7.88
C GLU A 138 4.51 -23.03 9.25
N GLU A 139 4.66 -22.19 10.28
CA GLU A 139 4.25 -22.52 11.65
C GLU A 139 2.72 -22.65 11.83
N ILE A 140 1.93 -21.89 11.07
CA ILE A 140 0.46 -21.99 11.14
C ILE A 140 -0.10 -23.10 10.26
N GLN A 141 0.72 -23.71 9.41
CA GLN A 141 0.28 -24.78 8.51
C GLN A 141 -0.21 -25.99 9.31
N GLY A 142 -1.39 -26.45 8.98
CA GLY A 142 -1.98 -27.63 9.64
C GLY A 142 -2.69 -27.35 10.95
N ILE A 143 -2.77 -26.12 11.43
CA ILE A 143 -3.57 -25.75 12.59
C ILE A 143 -5.07 -26.00 12.27
N PRO A 144 -5.76 -26.90 13.02
CA PRO A 144 -7.16 -27.20 12.74
C PRO A 144 -8.07 -25.97 12.85
N GLY A 145 -8.96 -25.78 11.89
CA GLY A 145 -9.91 -24.67 11.88
C GLY A 145 -9.34 -23.32 11.45
N LEU A 146 -8.05 -23.23 11.10
CA LEU A 146 -7.48 -22.02 10.55
C LEU A 146 -7.74 -21.93 9.05
N THR A 147 -8.23 -20.79 8.60
CA THR A 147 -8.42 -20.47 7.19
C THR A 147 -7.53 -19.28 6.81
N LEU A 148 -6.53 -19.49 5.97
CA LEU A 148 -5.67 -18.45 5.41
C LEU A 148 -6.30 -17.91 4.12
N TYR A 149 -6.30 -16.59 3.95
CA TYR A 149 -6.81 -15.92 2.76
C TYR A 149 -5.68 -15.42 1.86
N GLY A 150 -5.88 -15.52 0.56
CA GLY A 150 -4.93 -15.09 -0.46
C GLY A 150 -4.18 -16.24 -1.11
N THR A 151 -3.19 -15.92 -1.94
CA THR A 151 -2.37 -16.91 -2.65
C THR A 151 -1.37 -17.59 -1.70
N ASP A 152 -1.13 -18.88 -1.92
CA ASP A 152 -0.06 -19.63 -1.23
C ASP A 152 1.32 -19.35 -1.86
N ASP A 153 1.35 -18.75 -3.06
CA ASP A 153 2.59 -18.35 -3.71
C ASP A 153 3.17 -17.08 -3.06
N LEU A 154 4.22 -17.26 -2.28
CA LEU A 154 4.92 -16.19 -1.58
C LEU A 154 5.55 -15.14 -2.53
N GLN A 155 5.78 -15.48 -3.80
CA GLN A 155 6.29 -14.53 -4.79
C GLN A 155 5.22 -13.53 -5.22
N GLN A 156 3.95 -13.91 -5.06
CA GLN A 156 2.79 -13.10 -5.42
C GLN A 156 2.10 -12.50 -4.19
N ARG A 157 2.82 -12.38 -3.07
CA ARG A 157 2.27 -11.86 -1.82
C ARG A 157 3.19 -10.81 -1.18
N VAL A 158 2.61 -9.68 -0.77
CA VAL A 158 3.29 -8.74 0.13
C VAL A 158 3.31 -9.31 1.55
N PRO A 159 4.21 -8.85 2.45
CA PRO A 159 4.38 -9.38 3.80
C PRO A 159 3.16 -9.14 4.71
N THR A 160 2.06 -9.80 4.39
CA THR A 160 0.78 -9.67 5.09
C THR A 160 0.02 -11.00 5.01
N ALA A 161 -0.49 -11.47 6.14
CA ALA A 161 -1.30 -12.67 6.24
C ALA A 161 -2.64 -12.36 6.90
N ALA A 162 -3.75 -12.62 6.21
CA ALA A 162 -5.09 -12.52 6.76
C ALA A 162 -5.65 -13.93 6.95
N LEU A 163 -6.22 -14.18 8.13
CA LEU A 163 -6.76 -15.49 8.48
C LEU A 163 -7.98 -15.39 9.39
N ASN A 164 -8.70 -16.50 9.52
CA ASN A 164 -9.73 -16.71 10.51
C ASN A 164 -9.54 -18.06 11.22
N ILE A 165 -10.08 -18.19 12.43
CA ILE A 165 -10.05 -19.41 13.24
C ILE A 165 -11.52 -19.85 13.43
N GLY A 166 -11.93 -20.89 12.72
CA GLY A 166 -13.30 -21.37 12.72
C GLY A 166 -14.32 -20.25 12.50
N SER A 167 -15.31 -20.15 13.36
CA SER A 167 -16.33 -19.10 13.36
C SER A 167 -16.07 -17.98 14.38
N CYS A 168 -14.87 -17.91 14.96
CA CYS A 168 -14.54 -16.88 15.96
C CYS A 168 -14.58 -15.49 15.31
N ASP A 169 -15.18 -14.52 16.03
CA ASP A 169 -15.13 -13.12 15.64
C ASP A 169 -13.68 -12.60 15.60
N SER A 170 -13.33 -11.86 14.57
CA SER A 170 -11.96 -11.40 14.39
C SER A 170 -11.48 -10.41 15.45
N GLY A 171 -12.39 -9.62 16.03
CA GLY A 171 -12.11 -8.73 17.16
C GLY A 171 -11.72 -9.52 18.39
N TYR A 172 -12.54 -10.54 18.72
CA TYR A 172 -12.25 -11.42 19.84
C TYR A 172 -10.84 -12.08 19.71
N VAL A 173 -10.50 -12.59 18.54
CA VAL A 173 -9.18 -13.20 18.30
C VAL A 173 -8.06 -12.18 18.45
N SER A 174 -8.26 -10.95 17.94
CA SER A 174 -7.28 -9.85 18.08
C SER A 174 -7.03 -9.49 19.54
N ASP A 175 -8.10 -9.33 20.32
CA ASP A 175 -8.02 -8.98 21.73
C ASP A 175 -7.34 -10.09 22.53
N TRP A 176 -7.72 -11.34 22.28
CA TRP A 176 -7.12 -12.50 22.94
C TRP A 176 -5.61 -12.64 22.68
N LEU A 177 -5.18 -12.40 21.42
CA LEU A 177 -3.75 -12.40 21.07
C LEU A 177 -2.98 -11.29 21.78
N TYR A 178 -3.58 -10.12 21.88
CA TYR A 178 -2.95 -9.00 22.57
C TYR A 178 -2.87 -9.20 24.09
N GLU A 179 -3.95 -9.62 24.73
CA GLU A 179 -4.02 -9.80 26.18
C GLU A 179 -3.14 -10.94 26.68
N ASN A 180 -3.03 -12.04 25.95
CA ASN A 180 -2.29 -13.21 26.39
C ASN A 180 -0.83 -13.25 25.92
N TYR A 181 -0.50 -12.61 24.80
CA TYR A 181 0.83 -12.72 24.17
C TYR A 181 1.43 -11.36 23.77
N GLY A 182 0.74 -10.27 23.93
CA GLY A 182 1.20 -8.95 23.48
C GLY A 182 1.28 -8.82 21.94
N ILE A 183 0.62 -9.72 21.20
CA ILE A 183 0.65 -9.73 19.74
C ILE A 183 -0.42 -8.78 19.22
N ALA A 184 0.01 -7.65 18.66
CA ALA A 184 -0.86 -6.65 18.04
C ALA A 184 -1.15 -7.02 16.58
N VAL A 185 -2.42 -7.26 16.27
CA VAL A 185 -2.91 -7.54 14.92
C VAL A 185 -4.06 -6.59 14.59
N ARG A 186 -4.46 -6.54 13.32
CA ARG A 186 -5.65 -5.78 12.94
C ARG A 186 -6.81 -6.73 12.65
N SER A 187 -7.98 -6.47 13.24
CA SER A 187 -9.22 -7.19 12.99
C SER A 187 -10.23 -6.39 12.14
N GLY A 188 -11.31 -7.02 11.73
CA GLY A 188 -12.47 -6.42 11.08
C GLY A 188 -12.40 -6.32 9.57
N ALA A 189 -12.95 -5.23 9.01
CA ALA A 189 -13.21 -5.09 7.57
C ALA A 189 -12.02 -4.54 6.74
N HIS A 190 -10.93 -4.08 7.35
CA HIS A 190 -9.67 -3.64 6.69
C HIS A 190 -9.84 -2.59 5.59
N CYS A 191 -10.91 -1.79 5.60
CA CYS A 191 -11.28 -0.88 4.49
C CYS A 191 -11.46 -1.62 3.14
N ALA A 192 -11.86 -2.89 3.15
CA ALA A 192 -11.98 -3.75 1.98
C ALA A 192 -13.34 -4.50 1.94
N PRO A 193 -14.49 -3.78 2.02
CA PRO A 193 -15.80 -4.42 2.16
C PRO A 193 -16.12 -5.40 1.01
N LEU A 194 -15.81 -5.04 -0.23
CA LEU A 194 -16.03 -5.91 -1.38
C LEU A 194 -15.16 -7.19 -1.34
N MET A 195 -13.95 -7.10 -0.78
CA MET A 195 -13.12 -8.29 -0.60
C MET A 195 -13.73 -9.22 0.46
N HIS A 196 -14.24 -8.67 1.56
CA HIS A 196 -14.93 -9.47 2.58
C HIS A 196 -16.22 -10.10 2.06
N GLU A 197 -16.96 -9.44 1.17
CA GLU A 197 -18.09 -10.03 0.45
C GLU A 197 -17.65 -11.21 -0.42
N ALA A 198 -16.59 -11.04 -1.21
CA ALA A 198 -16.07 -12.09 -2.08
C ALA A 198 -15.50 -13.30 -1.30
N LEU A 199 -14.94 -13.08 -0.11
CA LEU A 199 -14.39 -14.13 0.76
C LEU A 199 -15.45 -14.75 1.69
N GLY A 200 -16.68 -14.20 1.74
CA GLY A 200 -17.73 -14.66 2.66
C GLY A 200 -17.45 -14.33 4.13
N THR A 201 -16.62 -13.32 4.41
CA THR A 201 -16.18 -12.96 5.76
C THR A 201 -16.76 -11.64 6.25
N ARG A 202 -17.85 -11.17 5.67
CA ARG A 202 -18.44 -9.87 5.98
C ARG A 202 -18.81 -9.70 7.44
N GLU A 203 -19.42 -10.71 8.04
CA GLU A 203 -19.88 -10.67 9.44
C GLU A 203 -18.76 -10.96 10.43
N GLN A 204 -17.87 -11.89 10.09
CA GLN A 204 -16.77 -12.32 10.96
C GLN A 204 -15.57 -11.36 10.91
N GLY A 205 -15.39 -10.65 9.80
CA GLY A 205 -14.15 -9.95 9.51
C GLY A 205 -12.99 -10.90 9.22
N ALA A 206 -11.78 -10.44 9.40
CA ALA A 206 -10.56 -11.26 9.38
C ALA A 206 -9.53 -10.70 10.34
N VAL A 207 -8.59 -11.53 10.79
CA VAL A 207 -7.41 -11.13 11.57
C VAL A 207 -6.25 -11.01 10.60
N ARG A 208 -5.63 -9.82 10.51
CA ARG A 208 -4.50 -9.57 9.64
C ARG A 208 -3.21 -9.34 10.43
N PHE A 209 -2.24 -10.18 10.17
CA PHE A 209 -0.85 -10.02 10.56
C PHE A 209 -0.11 -9.21 9.50
N SER A 210 0.70 -8.27 9.90
CA SER A 210 1.57 -7.48 9.02
C SER A 210 3.00 -7.56 9.57
N PHE A 211 3.94 -7.91 8.72
CA PHE A 211 5.34 -8.14 9.11
C PHE A 211 6.15 -6.89 8.80
N SER A 212 7.08 -6.56 9.67
CA SER A 212 8.00 -5.44 9.53
C SER A 212 9.43 -5.91 9.71
N HIS A 213 10.37 -5.21 9.08
CA HIS A 213 11.80 -5.48 9.21
C HIS A 213 12.40 -4.97 10.54
N VAL A 214 11.67 -4.16 11.29
CA VAL A 214 12.02 -3.60 12.61
C VAL A 214 11.24 -4.25 13.72
#